data_e215140f88de90061925bc26ac6932d6
#
_entry.id   e215140f88de90061925bc26ac6932d6
#
_cell.length_a   1.000
_cell.length_b   1.000
_cell.length_c   1.000
_cell.angle_alpha   90.00
_cell.angle_beta   90.00
_cell.angle_gamma   90.00
#
_symmetry.space_group_name_H-M   'P 1'
#
loop_
_entity.id
_entity.type
_entity.pdbx_description
1 polymer ?
#
loop_
_entity_poly.entity_id
_entity_poly.type
_entity_poly.pdbx_seq_one_letter_code
_entity_poly.pdbx_strand_id
1 'polypeptide(L)'
;MPSPLLSLLFLPVLAVADPCAGIDRTLADADKTALAPLIGRQLELRGVTVRESLRSGDWRVFLIGARDADDSFVFYSGDPASQRYVDAIGVFALPEGEAAIRRWLTESFAAMPKDLAGCVAHDAAKAAKP
;
A
#
# COMPACT_ATOMS: atom_id res chain seq x y z
N MET A 1 -0.58 6.84 59.43
CA MET A 1 0.10 7.63 58.47
C MET A 1 -0.37 7.24 57.08
N PRO A 2 -1.13 8.07 56.41
CA PRO A 2 -1.52 7.74 55.05
C PRO A 2 -0.28 7.77 54.17
N SER A 3 0.05 6.67 53.51
CA SER A 3 1.04 6.63 52.49
C SER A 3 0.63 7.61 51.35
N PRO A 4 1.54 8.46 50.87
CA PRO A 4 1.19 9.24 49.68
C PRO A 4 0.90 8.26 48.57
N LEU A 5 -0.30 8.29 48.09
CA LEU A 5 -0.67 7.66 46.83
C LEU A 5 0.17 8.31 45.77
N LEU A 6 1.25 7.65 45.38
CA LEU A 6 1.92 7.91 44.14
C LEU A 6 0.90 7.61 43.06
N SER A 7 0.18 8.64 42.67
CA SER A 7 -0.56 8.61 41.40
C SER A 7 0.47 8.52 40.31
N LEU A 8 0.81 7.30 39.90
CA LEU A 8 1.47 7.07 38.64
C LEU A 8 0.50 7.51 37.58
N LEU A 9 0.64 8.77 37.19
CA LEU A 9 0.06 9.26 35.94
C LEU A 9 0.74 8.52 34.80
N PHE A 10 0.14 7.38 34.44
CA PHE A 10 0.41 6.81 33.12
C PHE A 10 -0.19 7.77 32.12
N LEU A 11 0.64 8.70 31.63
CA LEU A 11 0.34 9.38 30.39
C LEU A 11 0.26 8.28 29.32
N PRO A 12 -0.90 8.08 28.66
CA PRO A 12 -0.92 7.20 27.52
C PRO A 12 0.11 7.73 26.54
N VAL A 13 1.15 6.96 26.29
CA VAL A 13 2.01 7.19 25.15
C VAL A 13 1.06 7.02 23.97
N LEU A 14 0.70 8.12 23.31
CA LEU A 14 0.03 8.09 22.05
C LEU A 14 1.01 7.44 21.07
N ALA A 15 0.98 6.11 21.03
CA ALA A 15 1.63 5.40 19.95
C ALA A 15 0.99 5.87 18.67
N VAL A 16 1.80 6.49 17.80
CA VAL A 16 1.35 6.80 16.44
C VAL A 16 0.93 5.47 15.84
N ALA A 17 -0.37 5.32 15.56
CA ALA A 17 -0.90 4.11 14.97
C ALA A 17 -0.18 3.86 13.64
N ASP A 18 0.40 2.67 13.48
CA ASP A 18 0.99 2.26 12.21
C ASP A 18 -0.13 2.24 11.15
N PRO A 19 -0.03 3.05 10.09
CA PRO A 19 -1.05 3.09 9.04
C PRO A 19 -1.24 1.75 8.32
N CYS A 20 -0.24 0.86 8.42
CA CYS A 20 -0.26 -0.45 7.80
C CYS A 20 -0.60 -1.59 8.78
N ALA A 21 -1.00 -1.25 10.02
CA ALA A 21 -1.43 -2.27 10.97
C ALA A 21 -2.62 -3.06 10.42
N GLY A 22 -2.54 -4.39 10.48
CA GLY A 22 -3.59 -5.26 9.96
C GLY A 22 -3.58 -5.48 8.45
N ILE A 23 -2.70 -4.82 7.71
CA ILE A 23 -2.52 -5.07 6.27
C ILE A 23 -1.60 -6.27 6.08
N ASP A 24 -2.02 -7.21 5.25
CA ASP A 24 -1.16 -8.34 4.86
C ASP A 24 -0.12 -7.86 3.85
N ARG A 25 1.14 -7.87 4.27
CA ARG A 25 2.29 -7.47 3.45
C ARG A 25 3.10 -8.68 2.99
N THR A 26 2.63 -9.89 3.29
CA THR A 26 3.36 -11.10 2.97
C THR A 26 3.06 -11.56 1.55
N LEU A 27 4.10 -11.89 0.82
CA LEU A 27 4.00 -12.53 -0.49
C LEU A 27 5.26 -13.37 -0.69
N ALA A 28 5.08 -14.66 -0.90
CA ALA A 28 6.21 -15.56 -1.14
C ALA A 28 6.96 -15.17 -2.42
N ASP A 29 8.27 -15.39 -2.44
CA ASP A 29 9.11 -15.06 -3.60
C ASP A 29 8.64 -15.77 -4.87
N ALA A 30 8.18 -17.03 -4.75
CA ALA A 30 7.62 -17.78 -5.87
C ALA A 30 6.37 -17.09 -6.46
N ASP A 31 5.53 -16.51 -5.61
CA ASP A 31 4.33 -15.79 -6.05
C ASP A 31 4.70 -14.45 -6.71
N LYS A 32 5.69 -13.74 -6.18
CA LYS A 32 6.22 -12.53 -6.82
C LYS A 32 6.72 -12.84 -8.23
N THR A 33 7.48 -13.92 -8.36
CA THR A 33 8.03 -14.37 -9.64
C THR A 33 6.93 -14.75 -10.64
N ALA A 34 5.85 -15.37 -10.16
CA ALA A 34 4.70 -15.71 -11.01
C ALA A 34 3.87 -14.50 -11.41
N LEU A 35 3.69 -13.54 -10.51
CA LEU A 35 2.89 -12.34 -10.73
C LEU A 35 3.57 -11.34 -11.68
N ALA A 36 4.88 -11.23 -11.62
CA ALA A 36 5.62 -10.22 -12.38
C ALA A 36 5.35 -10.27 -13.89
N PRO A 37 5.43 -11.42 -14.59
CA PRO A 37 5.13 -11.46 -16.01
C PRO A 37 3.64 -11.25 -16.31
N LEU A 38 2.76 -11.65 -15.41
CA LEU A 38 1.32 -11.45 -15.57
C LEU A 38 0.97 -9.96 -15.50
N ILE A 39 1.48 -9.25 -14.51
CA ILE A 39 1.29 -7.81 -14.38
C ILE A 39 1.93 -7.09 -15.57
N GLY A 40 3.14 -7.50 -15.97
CA GLY A 40 3.82 -6.94 -17.12
C GLY A 40 3.01 -7.04 -18.40
N ARG A 41 2.38 -8.19 -18.65
CA ARG A 41 1.51 -8.35 -19.82
C ARG A 41 0.29 -7.45 -19.77
N GLN A 42 -0.35 -7.34 -18.60
CA GLN A 42 -1.53 -6.49 -18.44
C GLN A 42 -1.22 -5.00 -18.64
N LEU A 43 -0.07 -4.55 -18.16
CA LEU A 43 0.37 -3.15 -18.25
C LEU A 43 1.20 -2.86 -19.51
N GLU A 44 1.54 -3.87 -20.30
CA GLU A 44 2.43 -3.75 -21.45
C GLU A 44 3.81 -3.19 -21.06
N LEU A 45 4.33 -3.66 -19.93
CA LEU A 45 5.63 -3.27 -19.39
C LEU A 45 6.60 -4.45 -19.43
N ARG A 46 7.88 -4.15 -19.62
CA ARG A 46 8.97 -5.13 -19.62
C ARG A 46 9.73 -5.11 -18.31
N GLY A 47 10.24 -6.28 -17.93
CA GLY A 47 11.13 -6.40 -16.78
C GLY A 47 10.47 -5.99 -15.49
N VAL A 48 9.20 -6.38 -15.30
CA VAL A 48 8.45 -6.06 -14.09
C VAL A 48 9.02 -6.85 -12.91
N THR A 49 9.23 -6.15 -11.81
CA THR A 49 9.59 -6.72 -10.50
C THR A 49 8.51 -6.32 -9.51
N VAL A 50 7.94 -7.28 -8.80
CA VAL A 50 7.03 -7.00 -7.69
C VAL A 50 7.87 -6.67 -6.46
N ARG A 51 7.82 -5.41 -6.01
CA ARG A 51 8.61 -4.94 -4.87
C ARG A 51 7.88 -5.11 -3.56
N GLU A 52 6.60 -4.79 -3.54
CA GLU A 52 5.76 -4.86 -2.34
C GLU A 52 4.38 -5.37 -2.71
N SER A 53 3.73 -6.02 -1.75
CA SER A 53 2.36 -6.48 -1.83
C SER A 53 1.61 -6.03 -0.59
N LEU A 54 0.45 -5.42 -0.78
CA LEU A 54 -0.44 -4.99 0.27
C LEU A 54 -1.82 -5.59 0.01
N ARG A 55 -2.39 -6.25 1.01
CA ARG A 55 -3.69 -6.89 0.87
C ARG A 55 -4.59 -6.56 2.05
N SER A 56 -5.84 -6.24 1.74
CA SER A 56 -6.92 -6.11 2.71
C SER A 56 -8.22 -6.55 2.04
N GLY A 57 -8.88 -7.55 2.63
CA GLY A 57 -10.05 -8.16 2.02
C GLY A 57 -9.71 -8.74 0.64
N ASP A 58 -10.54 -8.43 -0.35
CA ASP A 58 -10.32 -8.87 -1.74
C ASP A 58 -9.38 -7.95 -2.52
N TRP A 59 -9.05 -6.80 -1.96
CA TRP A 59 -8.19 -5.83 -2.63
C TRP A 59 -6.72 -6.14 -2.44
N ARG A 60 -5.98 -6.00 -3.52
CA ARG A 60 -4.52 -6.15 -3.55
C ARG A 60 -3.89 -4.95 -4.24
N VAL A 61 -2.82 -4.47 -3.68
CA VAL A 61 -2.03 -3.40 -4.28
C VAL A 61 -0.59 -3.85 -4.35
N PHE A 62 0.01 -3.73 -5.52
CA PHE A 62 1.42 -4.06 -5.71
C PHE A 62 2.20 -2.81 -6.06
N LEU A 63 3.34 -2.62 -5.40
CA LEU A 63 4.34 -1.70 -5.88
C LEU A 63 5.26 -2.47 -6.81
N ILE A 64 5.36 -2.02 -8.05
CA ILE A 64 6.17 -2.67 -9.07
C ILE A 64 7.25 -1.73 -9.59
N GLY A 65 8.40 -2.31 -9.94
CA GLY A 65 9.39 -1.67 -10.81
C GLY A 65 9.28 -2.25 -12.20
N ALA A 66 9.73 -1.52 -13.20
CA ALA A 66 9.79 -1.99 -14.57
C ALA A 66 11.01 -1.40 -15.27
N ARG A 67 11.43 -2.03 -16.36
CA ARG A 67 12.50 -1.51 -17.19
C ARG A 67 12.00 -0.24 -17.91
N ASP A 68 12.80 0.82 -17.87
CA ASP A 68 12.51 2.08 -18.55
C ASP A 68 11.23 2.81 -18.10
N ALA A 69 10.77 2.52 -16.89
CA ALA A 69 9.60 3.18 -16.28
C ALA A 69 9.80 3.41 -14.79
N ASP A 70 9.18 4.46 -14.27
CA ASP A 70 9.15 4.72 -12.84
C ASP A 70 8.35 3.63 -12.12
N ASP A 71 8.64 3.42 -10.84
CA ASP A 71 7.85 2.53 -9.99
C ASP A 71 6.38 2.96 -10.00
N SER A 72 5.49 1.99 -9.95
CA SER A 72 4.05 2.20 -10.02
C SER A 72 3.32 1.36 -8.99
N PHE A 73 2.20 1.89 -8.50
CA PHE A 73 1.21 1.11 -7.76
C PHE A 73 0.17 0.56 -8.72
N VAL A 74 -0.12 -0.73 -8.60
CA VAL A 74 -1.12 -1.42 -9.41
C VAL A 74 -2.20 -1.96 -8.48
N PHE A 75 -3.45 -1.60 -8.76
CA PHE A 75 -4.59 -1.87 -7.90
C PHE A 75 -5.46 -2.97 -8.50
N TYR A 76 -5.73 -3.99 -7.69
CA TYR A 76 -6.63 -5.10 -8.04
C TYR A 76 -7.76 -5.21 -7.02
N SER A 77 -8.99 -5.36 -7.50
CA SER A 77 -10.14 -5.63 -6.64
C SER A 77 -10.42 -7.11 -6.44
N GLY A 78 -9.53 -7.98 -6.90
CA GLY A 78 -9.63 -9.44 -6.81
C GLY A 78 -8.33 -10.10 -7.21
N ASP A 79 -8.40 -11.36 -7.62
CA ASP A 79 -7.23 -12.14 -8.02
C ASP A 79 -6.65 -11.65 -9.35
N PRO A 80 -5.37 -11.23 -9.38
CA PRO A 80 -4.72 -10.78 -10.61
C PRO A 80 -4.71 -11.82 -11.74
N ALA A 81 -4.74 -13.12 -11.40
CA ALA A 81 -4.76 -14.19 -12.40
C ALA A 81 -6.08 -14.28 -13.14
N SER A 82 -7.18 -13.84 -12.54
CA SER A 82 -8.53 -13.94 -13.12
C SER A 82 -9.16 -12.59 -13.46
N GLN A 83 -8.55 -11.48 -13.03
CA GLN A 83 -9.07 -10.14 -13.25
C GLN A 83 -7.98 -9.20 -13.74
N ARG A 84 -8.39 -8.19 -14.50
CA ARG A 84 -7.49 -7.10 -14.84
C ARG A 84 -7.35 -6.15 -13.66
N TYR A 85 -6.27 -5.35 -13.65
CA TYR A 85 -6.10 -4.28 -12.69
C TYR A 85 -7.22 -3.24 -12.84
N VAL A 86 -7.58 -2.63 -11.71
CA VAL A 86 -8.56 -1.52 -11.69
C VAL A 86 -7.91 -0.24 -12.16
N ASP A 87 -6.69 0.00 -11.70
CA ASP A 87 -5.89 1.18 -12.08
C ASP A 87 -4.41 0.91 -11.80
N ALA A 88 -3.58 1.70 -12.43
CA ALA A 88 -2.14 1.73 -12.19
C ALA A 88 -1.65 3.18 -12.27
N ILE A 89 -0.82 3.58 -11.32
CA ILE A 89 -0.33 4.95 -11.26
C ILE A 89 1.14 4.98 -10.84
N GLY A 90 1.94 5.75 -11.57
CA GLY A 90 3.34 5.98 -11.22
C GLY A 90 3.46 6.74 -9.91
N VAL A 91 4.48 6.40 -9.10
CA VAL A 91 4.68 7.03 -7.78
C VAL A 91 4.83 8.55 -7.88
N PHE A 92 5.40 9.06 -8.97
CA PHE A 92 5.58 10.49 -9.17
C PHE A 92 4.36 11.20 -9.77
N ALA A 93 3.34 10.45 -10.19
CA ALA A 93 2.08 10.99 -10.69
C ALA A 93 1.02 11.14 -9.58
N LEU A 94 1.30 10.65 -8.37
CA LEU A 94 0.42 10.76 -7.22
C LEU A 94 0.39 12.20 -6.69
N PRO A 95 -0.69 12.61 -6.00
CA PRO A 95 -0.71 13.87 -5.26
C PRO A 95 0.44 13.95 -4.26
N GLU A 96 0.89 15.15 -3.92
CA GLU A 96 1.92 15.35 -2.91
C GLU A 96 1.36 15.20 -1.50
N GLY A 97 2.04 14.36 -0.72
CA GLY A 97 1.77 14.18 0.70
C GLY A 97 0.79 13.06 1.00
N GLU A 98 1.00 12.43 2.15
CA GLU A 98 0.23 11.25 2.56
C GLU A 98 -1.27 11.50 2.64
N ALA A 99 -1.68 12.64 3.23
CA ALA A 99 -3.08 12.96 3.40
C ALA A 99 -3.79 13.18 2.05
N ALA A 100 -3.10 13.82 1.09
CA ALA A 100 -3.65 14.06 -0.24
C ALA A 100 -3.76 12.75 -1.04
N ILE A 101 -2.78 11.87 -0.91
CA ILE A 101 -2.83 10.53 -1.55
C ILE A 101 -3.99 9.72 -0.99
N ARG A 102 -4.15 9.70 0.33
CA ARG A 102 -5.24 8.95 0.97
C ARG A 102 -6.60 9.46 0.51
N ARG A 103 -6.78 10.76 0.43
CA ARG A 103 -8.01 11.36 -0.07
C ARG A 103 -8.28 10.95 -1.51
N TRP A 104 -7.28 11.03 -2.36
CA TRP A 104 -7.39 10.62 -3.76
C TRP A 104 -7.79 9.15 -3.88
N LEU A 105 -7.16 8.26 -3.10
CA LEU A 105 -7.49 6.84 -3.09
C LEU A 105 -8.95 6.59 -2.67
N THR A 106 -9.40 7.23 -1.59
CA THR A 106 -10.77 7.03 -1.09
C THR A 106 -11.83 7.60 -2.03
N GLU A 107 -11.53 8.67 -2.74
CA GLU A 107 -12.41 9.25 -3.74
C GLU A 107 -12.43 8.45 -5.04
N SER A 108 -11.28 7.92 -5.45
CA SER A 108 -11.14 7.17 -6.71
C SER A 108 -11.63 5.73 -6.60
N PHE A 109 -11.48 5.10 -5.43
CA PHE A 109 -11.80 3.69 -5.20
C PHE A 109 -12.72 3.54 -3.98
N ALA A 110 -14.00 3.82 -4.18
CA ALA A 110 -14.98 3.80 -3.08
C ALA A 110 -15.09 2.42 -2.39
N ALA A 111 -14.85 1.33 -3.12
CA ALA A 111 -14.91 -0.03 -2.59
C ALA A 111 -13.62 -0.49 -1.90
N MET A 112 -12.53 0.27 -2.02
CA MET A 112 -11.27 -0.10 -1.37
C MET A 112 -11.40 0.06 0.15
N PRO A 113 -10.93 -0.93 0.95
CA PRO A 113 -10.90 -0.78 2.39
C PRO A 113 -10.09 0.45 2.81
N LYS A 114 -10.59 1.20 3.78
CA LYS A 114 -9.95 2.45 4.23
C LYS A 114 -8.58 2.21 4.87
N ASP A 115 -8.41 1.07 5.55
CA ASP A 115 -7.11 0.68 6.10
C ASP A 115 -6.07 0.47 5.01
N LEU A 116 -6.46 -0.15 3.89
CA LEU A 116 -5.58 -0.32 2.74
C LEU A 116 -5.22 1.02 2.10
N ALA A 117 -6.20 1.90 1.92
CA ALA A 117 -5.95 3.25 1.39
C ALA A 117 -4.95 4.02 2.25
N GLY A 118 -5.09 3.97 3.57
CA GLY A 118 -4.15 4.60 4.50
C GLY A 118 -2.74 4.02 4.41
N CYS A 119 -2.62 2.71 4.31
CA CYS A 119 -1.33 2.04 4.17
C CYS A 119 -0.64 2.39 2.84
N VAL A 120 -1.38 2.33 1.74
CA VAL A 120 -0.87 2.70 0.41
C VAL A 120 -0.40 4.15 0.40
N ALA A 121 -1.18 5.06 0.97
CA ALA A 121 -0.83 6.48 1.05
C ALA A 121 0.49 6.70 1.82
N HIS A 122 0.64 5.99 2.92
CA HIS A 122 1.85 6.05 3.73
C HIS A 122 3.09 5.56 2.96
N ASP A 123 2.99 4.40 2.33
CA ASP A 123 4.08 3.83 1.54
C ASP A 123 4.38 4.68 0.30
N ALA A 124 3.35 5.19 -0.35
CA ALA A 124 3.49 6.03 -1.53
C ALA A 124 4.19 7.35 -1.23
N ALA A 125 3.88 7.96 -0.10
CA ALA A 125 4.56 9.19 0.33
C ALA A 125 6.05 8.98 0.59
N LYS A 126 6.43 7.79 1.09
CA LYS A 126 7.85 7.42 1.25
C LYS A 126 8.52 7.15 -0.09
N ALA A 127 7.85 6.44 -0.99
CA ALA A 127 8.40 6.06 -2.30
C ALA A 127 8.66 7.28 -3.18
N ALA A 128 7.88 8.34 -3.04
CA ALA A 128 8.01 9.59 -3.81
C ALA A 128 9.10 10.54 -3.28
N LYS A 129 9.69 10.25 -2.12
CA LYS A 129 10.80 11.06 -1.59
C LYS A 129 12.09 10.74 -2.36
N PRO A 130 12.83 11.77 -2.78
CA PRO A 130 14.14 11.59 -3.41
C PRO A 130 15.18 11.00 -2.44
#